data_245c3ba452625271733fb74975b62663
#
_entry.id   245c3ba452625271733fb74975b62663
#
_cell.length_a   1.000
_cell.length_b   1.000
_cell.length_c   1.000
_cell.angle_alpha   90.00
_cell.angle_beta   90.00
_cell.angle_gamma   90.00
#
_symmetry.space_group_name_H-M   'P 1'
#
loop_
_entity.id
_entity.type
_entity.pdbx_description
1 polymer ?
#
loop_
_entity_poly.entity_id
_entity_poly.type
_entity_poly.pdbx_seq_one_letter_code
_entity_poly.pdbx_strand_id
1 'polypeptide(L)'
;MQRRRTRSLIAISLAGALGLVACGSDTKTSDTAAPAAAAAGALKGICPATVVFQTDWNPEGEHGFLYNMIGTDYAIDKAKVSVSGTLVSGGVDTGVKIEVRSGGPAIGFGTVTAQMYTDDSILLGYVYTDEAIQNSKEFPTVAIESGFEKNPQMIMWDPATYPNVKTFADIGKSGMLVRYFSSAAWMDYFTAQGIIPKDKVDGSYDGTPALFVADQGKAGQQGFGSAEPYIYQNEIKDWAKPVAYAYVNDSGWNNYAESIATKPDNVTKHAD
;
A
#
# COMPACT_ATOMS: atom_id res chain seq x y z
N MET A 1 -72.28 -1.73 -2.86
CA MET A 1 -72.71 -1.90 -4.27
C MET A 1 -71.44 -2.36 -5.00
N GLN A 2 -71.26 -3.65 -5.25
CA GLN A 2 -71.60 -4.41 -6.47
C GLN A 2 -71.10 -3.70 -7.74
N ARG A 3 -70.27 -4.27 -8.59
CA ARG A 3 -70.14 -5.61 -9.22
C ARG A 3 -68.80 -5.61 -9.97
N ARG A 4 -67.94 -6.62 -9.92
CA ARG A 4 -67.89 -7.88 -10.66
C ARG A 4 -67.57 -7.79 -12.16
N ARG A 5 -66.52 -8.52 -12.53
CA ARG A 5 -66.27 -9.40 -13.71
C ARG A 5 -65.78 -8.69 -14.98
N THR A 6 -64.94 -9.25 -15.84
CA THR A 6 -64.57 -10.64 -16.14
C THR A 6 -63.36 -10.68 -17.05
N ARG A 7 -62.62 -11.74 -16.97
CA ARG A 7 -61.71 -12.45 -17.85
C ARG A 7 -61.84 -12.18 -19.38
N SER A 8 -60.76 -12.19 -20.11
CA SER A 8 -60.56 -13.17 -21.20
C SER A 8 -59.17 -13.15 -21.77
N LEU A 9 -58.68 -14.33 -21.94
CA LEU A 9 -57.52 -14.86 -22.65
C LEU A 9 -57.61 -14.66 -24.16
N ILE A 10 -56.49 -14.86 -24.87
CA ILE A 10 -56.20 -15.50 -26.19
C ILE A 10 -55.08 -14.70 -26.83
N ALA A 11 -53.86 -15.13 -26.92
CA ALA A 11 -53.14 -16.22 -27.60
C ALA A 11 -52.84 -15.93 -29.10
N ILE A 12 -51.54 -16.17 -29.43
CA ILE A 12 -50.96 -16.66 -30.71
C ILE A 12 -50.77 -15.62 -31.84
N SER A 13 -49.59 -15.34 -32.34
CA SER A 13 -48.76 -16.02 -33.34
C SER A 13 -47.64 -15.16 -33.86
N LEU A 14 -46.49 -15.69 -33.90
CA LEU A 14 -45.58 -16.07 -35.00
C LEU A 14 -45.06 -15.01 -35.99
N ALA A 15 -43.76 -14.96 -36.04
CA ALA A 15 -42.84 -14.86 -37.18
C ALA A 15 -42.60 -13.49 -37.86
N GLY A 16 -41.32 -13.16 -37.88
CA GLY A 16 -40.77 -12.14 -38.76
C GLY A 16 -39.29 -11.92 -38.46
N ALA A 17 -38.42 -12.81 -38.94
CA ALA A 17 -36.98 -12.60 -38.97
C ALA A 17 -36.66 -11.53 -40.02
N LEU A 18 -35.98 -10.46 -39.57
CA LEU A 18 -35.22 -9.57 -40.45
C LEU A 18 -33.93 -9.21 -39.77
N GLY A 19 -32.87 -9.78 -40.29
CA GLY A 19 -31.51 -9.49 -39.87
C GLY A 19 -31.12 -8.05 -40.22
N LEU A 20 -30.66 -7.35 -39.23
CA LEU A 20 -29.80 -6.17 -39.39
C LEU A 20 -28.46 -6.49 -38.82
N VAL A 21 -27.50 -6.74 -39.72
CA VAL A 21 -26.09 -6.79 -39.42
C VAL A 21 -25.68 -5.36 -39.05
N ALA A 22 -25.56 -5.09 -37.74
CA ALA A 22 -24.87 -3.92 -37.25
C ALA A 22 -23.42 -4.34 -36.96
N CYS A 23 -22.47 -3.82 -37.74
CA CYS A 23 -21.06 -3.82 -37.39
C CYS A 23 -20.89 -3.07 -36.08
N GLY A 24 -20.83 -3.79 -34.98
CA GLY A 24 -20.36 -3.31 -33.69
C GLY A 24 -18.88 -3.65 -33.57
N SER A 25 -18.07 -2.62 -33.43
CA SER A 25 -16.65 -2.72 -33.04
C SER A 25 -16.53 -3.57 -31.79
N ASP A 26 -15.75 -4.65 -31.90
CA ASP A 26 -15.32 -5.48 -30.79
C ASP A 26 -14.49 -4.64 -29.81
N THR A 27 -15.13 -4.05 -28.83
CA THR A 27 -14.46 -3.68 -27.59
C THR A 27 -14.24 -4.99 -26.85
N LYS A 28 -13.07 -5.58 -26.98
CA LYS A 28 -12.62 -6.64 -26.07
C LYS A 28 -12.60 -6.04 -24.67
N THR A 29 -13.68 -6.23 -23.91
CA THR A 29 -13.60 -6.26 -22.46
C THR A 29 -12.70 -7.43 -22.13
N SER A 30 -11.48 -7.12 -21.70
CA SER A 30 -10.64 -8.10 -21.01
C SER A 30 -11.38 -8.46 -19.74
N ASP A 31 -12.14 -9.56 -19.77
CA ASP A 31 -12.53 -10.26 -18.55
C ASP A 31 -11.24 -10.68 -17.84
N THR A 32 -10.80 -9.84 -16.92
CA THR A 32 -9.80 -10.24 -15.93
C THR A 32 -10.52 -11.24 -15.05
N ALA A 33 -10.46 -12.51 -15.41
CA ALA A 33 -10.93 -13.58 -14.55
C ALA A 33 -10.27 -13.42 -13.19
N ALA A 34 -11.04 -13.42 -12.11
CA ALA A 34 -10.49 -13.43 -10.78
C ALA A 34 -9.47 -14.59 -10.68
N PRO A 35 -8.31 -14.37 -10.04
CA PRO A 35 -7.32 -15.44 -9.88
C PRO A 35 -7.99 -16.69 -9.31
N ALA A 36 -7.76 -17.84 -9.91
CA ALA A 36 -8.28 -19.10 -9.39
C ALA A 36 -7.72 -19.29 -7.97
N ALA A 37 -8.58 -19.65 -7.01
CA ALA A 37 -8.13 -19.99 -5.66
C ALA A 37 -7.08 -21.10 -5.75
N ALA A 38 -6.02 -20.99 -4.94
CA ALA A 38 -5.01 -22.05 -4.86
C ALA A 38 -5.66 -23.38 -4.46
N ALA A 39 -5.10 -24.50 -4.92
CA ALA A 39 -5.53 -25.80 -4.43
C ALA A 39 -5.16 -25.96 -2.95
N ALA A 40 -5.97 -26.70 -2.18
CA ALA A 40 -5.65 -26.98 -0.78
C ALA A 40 -4.29 -27.65 -0.65
N GLY A 41 -3.44 -27.12 0.24
CA GLY A 41 -2.08 -27.63 0.46
C GLY A 41 -1.08 -27.35 -0.68
N ALA A 42 -1.40 -26.46 -1.63
CA ALA A 42 -0.59 -26.22 -2.83
C ALA A 42 0.86 -25.80 -2.54
N LEU A 43 1.13 -25.17 -1.40
CA LEU A 43 2.48 -24.72 -1.03
C LEU A 43 3.22 -25.68 -0.09
N LYS A 44 2.55 -26.76 0.34
CA LYS A 44 3.14 -27.74 1.26
C LYS A 44 4.31 -28.47 0.62
N GLY A 45 5.49 -28.36 1.23
CA GLY A 45 6.71 -29.00 0.74
C GLY A 45 7.41 -28.25 -0.41
N ILE A 46 6.82 -27.17 -0.91
CA ILE A 46 7.41 -26.24 -1.89
C ILE A 46 7.99 -25.04 -1.15
N CYS A 47 7.16 -24.38 -0.34
CA CYS A 47 7.57 -23.24 0.48
C CYS A 47 8.06 -23.69 1.87
N PRO A 48 8.79 -22.84 2.61
CA PRO A 48 9.04 -23.04 4.03
C PRO A 48 7.74 -23.26 4.81
N ALA A 49 7.81 -24.03 5.92
CA ALA A 49 6.64 -24.28 6.75
C ALA A 49 5.97 -23.02 7.27
N THR A 50 6.74 -21.93 7.41
CA THR A 50 6.24 -20.57 7.68
C THR A 50 6.91 -19.60 6.71
N VAL A 51 6.10 -18.88 5.96
CA VAL A 51 6.53 -17.75 5.13
C VAL A 51 6.60 -16.53 6.04
N VAL A 52 7.78 -16.01 6.28
CA VAL A 52 7.98 -14.79 7.07
C VAL A 52 8.03 -13.58 6.14
N PHE A 53 7.13 -12.63 6.39
CA PHE A 53 7.02 -11.38 5.65
C PHE A 53 7.34 -10.20 6.56
N GLN A 54 8.31 -9.37 6.19
CA GLN A 54 8.65 -8.14 6.90
C GLN A 54 7.99 -6.95 6.22
N THR A 55 7.12 -6.22 6.92
CA THR A 55 6.58 -4.94 6.41
C THR A 55 7.58 -3.81 6.72
N ASP A 56 7.41 -2.69 6.05
CA ASP A 56 8.24 -1.50 6.19
C ASP A 56 7.75 -0.58 7.32
N TRP A 57 6.47 -0.72 7.72
CA TRP A 57 5.82 0.15 8.69
C TRP A 57 4.89 -0.60 9.64
N ASN A 58 4.21 0.16 10.52
CA ASN A 58 3.10 -0.31 11.33
C ASN A 58 1.94 -0.77 10.44
N PRO A 59 1.04 -1.64 10.93
CA PRO A 59 -0.13 -2.03 10.17
C PRO A 59 -1.00 -0.82 9.78
N GLU A 60 -1.17 -0.61 8.48
CA GLU A 60 -1.98 0.46 7.90
C GLU A 60 -2.87 -0.11 6.78
N GLY A 61 -3.68 0.75 6.16
CA GLY A 61 -4.68 0.33 5.17
C GLY A 61 -4.08 -0.39 3.96
N GLU A 62 -2.93 0.06 3.49
CA GLU A 62 -2.18 -0.52 2.37
C GLU A 62 -1.69 -1.95 2.63
N HIS A 63 -1.42 -2.30 3.88
CA HIS A 63 -1.04 -3.66 4.26
C HIS A 63 -2.22 -4.63 4.32
N GLY A 64 -3.45 -4.14 4.15
CA GLY A 64 -4.68 -4.90 4.37
C GLY A 64 -4.76 -6.21 3.57
N PHE A 65 -4.26 -6.22 2.34
CA PHE A 65 -4.28 -7.43 1.52
C PHE A 65 -3.37 -8.53 2.10
N LEU A 66 -2.22 -8.18 2.67
CA LEU A 66 -1.29 -9.11 3.30
C LEU A 66 -1.92 -9.72 4.56
N TYR A 67 -2.53 -8.90 5.41
CA TYR A 67 -3.22 -9.40 6.61
C TYR A 67 -4.45 -10.24 6.28
N ASN A 68 -5.12 -9.97 5.14
CA ASN A 68 -6.25 -10.77 4.67
C ASN A 68 -5.88 -12.19 4.23
N MET A 69 -4.59 -12.45 4.00
CA MET A 69 -4.10 -13.81 3.72
C MET A 69 -3.86 -14.65 4.97
N ILE A 70 -4.07 -14.11 6.16
CA ILE A 70 -3.92 -14.85 7.42
C ILE A 70 -5.26 -15.48 7.78
N GLY A 71 -5.26 -16.79 8.01
CA GLY A 71 -6.45 -17.53 8.42
C GLY A 71 -7.01 -17.11 9.78
N THR A 72 -8.20 -17.61 10.12
CA THR A 72 -8.90 -17.29 11.37
C THR A 72 -8.23 -17.86 12.63
N ASP A 73 -7.24 -18.71 12.47
CA ASP A 73 -6.38 -19.29 13.52
C ASP A 73 -5.21 -18.39 13.92
N TYR A 74 -5.29 -17.08 13.60
CA TYR A 74 -4.20 -16.14 13.85
C TYR A 74 -3.82 -16.00 15.32
N ALA A 75 -2.54 -15.75 15.55
CA ALA A 75 -1.97 -15.43 16.85
C ALA A 75 -1.14 -14.14 16.75
N ILE A 76 -1.26 -13.26 17.76
CA ILE A 76 -0.51 -12.02 17.86
C ILE A 76 0.64 -12.20 18.85
N ASP A 77 1.86 -11.94 18.41
CA ASP A 77 3.04 -11.85 19.27
C ASP A 77 3.41 -10.38 19.49
N LYS A 78 3.03 -9.88 20.67
CA LYS A 78 3.30 -8.47 21.02
C LYS A 78 4.78 -8.17 21.25
N ALA A 79 5.59 -9.16 21.60
CA ALA A 79 7.03 -8.95 21.84
C ALA A 79 7.79 -8.83 20.51
N LYS A 80 7.37 -9.59 19.50
CA LYS A 80 7.92 -9.50 18.13
C LYS A 80 7.21 -8.49 17.24
N VAL A 81 6.12 -7.90 17.73
CA VAL A 81 5.22 -7.04 16.94
C VAL A 81 4.82 -7.73 15.63
N SER A 82 4.31 -8.96 15.74
CA SER A 82 3.96 -9.79 14.60
C SER A 82 2.61 -10.48 14.77
N VAL A 83 2.04 -10.92 13.66
CA VAL A 83 0.87 -11.79 13.61
C VAL A 83 1.17 -12.97 12.71
N SER A 84 0.73 -14.16 13.12
CA SER A 84 0.93 -15.40 12.33
C SER A 84 -0.33 -16.24 12.32
N GLY A 85 -0.49 -17.07 11.29
CA GLY A 85 -1.60 -18.00 11.14
C GLY A 85 -1.43 -18.86 9.90
N THR A 86 -2.44 -19.63 9.56
CA THR A 86 -2.49 -20.38 8.29
C THR A 86 -2.49 -19.39 7.12
N LEU A 87 -1.61 -19.60 6.14
CA LEU A 87 -1.64 -18.83 4.89
C LEU A 87 -2.81 -19.31 4.03
N VAL A 88 -3.76 -18.41 3.75
CA VAL A 88 -4.93 -18.69 2.92
C VAL A 88 -4.89 -17.92 1.61
N SER A 89 -5.34 -18.54 0.53
CA SER A 89 -5.52 -17.90 -0.77
C SER A 89 -6.92 -18.20 -1.28
N GLY A 90 -7.71 -17.14 -1.53
CA GLY A 90 -9.12 -17.30 -1.89
C GLY A 90 -9.96 -18.07 -0.85
N GLY A 91 -9.59 -17.98 0.43
CA GLY A 91 -10.22 -18.73 1.52
C GLY A 91 -9.78 -20.18 1.66
N VAL A 92 -8.79 -20.64 0.90
CA VAL A 92 -8.29 -22.03 0.91
C VAL A 92 -6.95 -22.09 1.64
N ASP A 93 -6.78 -23.05 2.55
CA ASP A 93 -5.53 -23.34 3.24
C ASP A 93 -4.46 -23.80 2.23
N THR A 94 -3.36 -23.09 2.16
CA THR A 94 -2.24 -23.36 1.25
C THR A 94 -1.29 -24.45 1.75
N GLY A 95 -1.46 -24.92 3.01
CA GLY A 95 -0.62 -25.94 3.64
C GLY A 95 0.65 -25.41 4.31
N VAL A 96 0.82 -24.10 4.41
CA VAL A 96 1.91 -23.43 5.14
C VAL A 96 1.35 -22.32 6.02
N LYS A 97 2.17 -21.80 6.93
CA LYS A 97 1.85 -20.62 7.73
C LYS A 97 2.45 -19.36 7.13
N ILE A 98 1.88 -18.22 7.50
CA ILE A 98 2.47 -16.90 7.29
C ILE A 98 2.73 -16.22 8.64
N GLU A 99 3.84 -15.52 8.76
CA GLU A 99 4.14 -14.60 9.86
C GLU A 99 4.41 -13.23 9.27
N VAL A 100 3.59 -12.23 9.61
CA VAL A 100 3.74 -10.84 9.19
C VAL A 100 4.32 -10.07 10.35
N ARG A 101 5.49 -9.47 10.15
CA ARG A 101 6.20 -8.65 11.13
C ARG A 101 6.10 -7.19 10.78
N SER A 102 5.78 -6.36 11.76
CA SER A 102 5.76 -4.90 11.58
C SER A 102 7.17 -4.36 11.38
N GLY A 103 7.26 -3.31 10.56
CA GLY A 103 8.46 -2.52 10.36
C GLY A 103 8.49 -1.23 11.17
N GLY A 104 9.07 -0.18 10.61
CA GLY A 104 9.19 1.12 11.24
C GLY A 104 9.83 1.08 12.62
N PRO A 105 9.12 1.52 13.68
CA PRO A 105 9.65 1.48 15.05
C PRO A 105 10.05 0.08 15.51
N ALA A 106 9.38 -0.99 15.06
CA ALA A 106 9.65 -2.36 15.46
C ALA A 106 11.04 -2.87 14.99
N ILE A 107 11.57 -2.29 13.93
CA ILE A 107 12.92 -2.57 13.40
C ILE A 107 13.89 -1.40 13.58
N GLY A 108 13.59 -0.48 14.53
CA GLY A 108 14.44 0.67 14.84
C GLY A 108 14.58 1.65 13.68
N PHE A 109 13.56 1.78 12.83
CA PHE A 109 13.55 2.60 11.60
C PHE A 109 14.64 2.19 10.58
N GLY A 110 15.15 0.96 10.68
CA GLY A 110 16.03 0.38 9.67
C GLY A 110 15.28 0.06 8.38
N THR A 111 16.03 -0.17 7.30
CA THR A 111 15.45 -0.58 6.02
C THR A 111 15.07 -2.05 6.02
N VAL A 112 14.02 -2.41 5.26
CA VAL A 112 13.60 -3.81 5.11
C VAL A 112 14.69 -4.63 4.40
N THR A 113 15.38 -4.03 3.43
CA THR A 113 16.54 -4.65 2.77
C THR A 113 17.60 -5.08 3.77
N ALA A 114 18.02 -4.21 4.70
CA ALA A 114 18.98 -4.56 5.75
C ALA A 114 18.43 -5.62 6.71
N GLN A 115 17.14 -5.52 7.08
CA GLN A 115 16.50 -6.46 7.97
C GLN A 115 16.49 -7.89 7.40
N MET A 116 16.23 -8.03 6.08
CA MET A 116 16.28 -9.33 5.39
C MET A 116 17.66 -9.99 5.43
N TYR A 117 18.73 -9.21 5.50
CA TYR A 117 20.10 -9.71 5.62
C TYR A 117 20.55 -9.92 7.07
N THR A 118 19.85 -9.35 8.03
CA THR A 118 20.10 -9.54 9.46
C THR A 118 19.40 -10.78 9.99
N ASP A 119 18.20 -11.10 9.44
CA ASP A 119 17.39 -12.27 9.82
C ASP A 119 17.06 -13.13 8.59
N ASP A 120 17.74 -14.25 8.48
CA ASP A 120 17.59 -15.21 7.37
C ASP A 120 16.21 -15.89 7.32
N SER A 121 15.41 -15.79 8.38
CA SER A 121 14.05 -16.32 8.38
C SER A 121 13.10 -15.51 7.50
N ILE A 122 13.41 -14.24 7.22
CA ILE A 122 12.60 -13.37 6.38
C ILE A 122 12.75 -13.80 4.92
N LEU A 123 11.66 -14.34 4.37
CA LEU A 123 11.60 -14.75 2.96
C LEU A 123 11.23 -13.60 2.04
N LEU A 124 10.25 -12.79 2.45
CA LEU A 124 9.67 -11.70 1.67
C LEU A 124 9.66 -10.40 2.50
N GLY A 125 9.69 -9.27 1.82
CA GLY A 125 9.54 -7.99 2.49
C GLY A 125 9.04 -6.89 1.56
N TYR A 126 8.49 -5.84 2.14
CA TYR A 126 8.16 -4.62 1.42
C TYR A 126 9.41 -3.75 1.24
N VAL A 127 9.76 -3.51 0.00
CA VAL A 127 10.96 -2.72 -0.36
C VAL A 127 10.57 -1.64 -1.36
N TYR A 128 10.97 -0.42 -1.07
CA TYR A 128 10.86 0.69 -2.02
C TYR A 128 11.93 0.55 -3.09
N THR A 129 11.61 0.86 -4.35
CA THR A 129 12.59 0.68 -5.44
C THR A 129 13.79 1.61 -5.33
N ASP A 130 13.65 2.81 -4.76
CA ASP A 130 14.77 3.70 -4.45
C ASP A 130 15.65 3.16 -3.30
N GLU A 131 15.04 2.58 -2.25
CA GLU A 131 15.75 1.85 -1.20
C GLU A 131 16.55 0.67 -1.79
N ALA A 132 15.91 -0.14 -2.64
CA ALA A 132 16.57 -1.26 -3.32
C ALA A 132 17.80 -0.81 -4.12
N ILE A 133 17.71 0.34 -4.81
CA ILE A 133 18.83 0.91 -5.58
C ILE A 133 19.94 1.38 -4.65
N GLN A 134 19.61 2.14 -3.59
CA GLN A 134 20.59 2.64 -2.63
C GLN A 134 21.37 1.51 -1.96
N ASN A 135 20.67 0.46 -1.58
CA ASN A 135 21.23 -0.67 -0.80
C ASN A 135 21.72 -1.82 -1.69
N SER A 136 21.67 -1.68 -3.02
CA SER A 136 21.92 -2.76 -3.99
C SER A 136 23.30 -3.44 -3.86
N LYS A 137 24.30 -2.77 -3.33
CA LYS A 137 25.65 -3.33 -3.14
C LYS A 137 25.78 -4.17 -1.89
N GLU A 138 25.12 -3.78 -0.80
CA GLU A 138 25.23 -4.41 0.51
C GLU A 138 24.09 -5.40 0.76
N PHE A 139 22.87 -5.04 0.36
CA PHE A 139 21.65 -5.79 0.61
C PHE A 139 20.84 -5.94 -0.68
N PRO A 140 21.36 -6.63 -1.73
CA PRO A 140 20.67 -6.77 -3.00
C PRO A 140 19.34 -7.51 -2.83
N THR A 141 18.30 -7.00 -3.47
CA THR A 141 16.97 -7.62 -3.50
C THR A 141 16.43 -7.71 -4.91
N VAL A 142 15.49 -8.61 -5.12
CA VAL A 142 14.73 -8.79 -6.36
C VAL A 142 13.27 -8.52 -6.06
N ALA A 143 12.69 -7.51 -6.68
CA ALA A 143 11.26 -7.27 -6.64
C ALA A 143 10.54 -8.32 -7.48
N ILE A 144 9.54 -8.98 -6.91
CA ILE A 144 8.76 -10.04 -7.56
C ILE A 144 7.34 -9.58 -7.88
N GLU A 145 6.83 -8.58 -7.16
CA GLU A 145 5.52 -7.98 -7.39
C GLU A 145 5.52 -6.52 -6.92
N SER A 146 4.63 -5.69 -7.50
CA SER A 146 4.36 -4.34 -7.03
C SER A 146 2.91 -4.23 -6.59
N GLY A 147 2.68 -3.92 -5.31
CA GLY A 147 1.35 -3.76 -4.73
C GLY A 147 0.61 -2.50 -5.20
N PHE A 148 1.34 -1.51 -5.73
CA PHE A 148 0.78 -0.21 -6.13
C PHE A 148 1.14 0.14 -7.57
N GLU A 149 0.14 0.63 -8.31
CA GLU A 149 0.35 1.29 -9.59
C GLU A 149 1.00 2.69 -9.41
N LYS A 150 0.61 3.38 -8.33
CA LYS A 150 1.12 4.70 -7.97
C LYS A 150 1.51 4.71 -6.49
N ASN A 151 2.74 5.17 -6.20
CA ASN A 151 3.21 5.32 -4.84
C ASN A 151 2.34 6.32 -4.05
N PRO A 152 1.69 5.92 -2.95
CA PRO A 152 0.86 6.79 -2.13
C PRO A 152 1.64 7.72 -1.19
N GLN A 153 2.97 7.71 -1.21
CA GLN A 153 3.82 8.64 -0.46
C GLN A 153 3.42 10.08 -0.73
N MET A 154 3.22 10.87 0.30
CA MET A 154 2.76 12.25 0.19
C MET A 154 3.46 13.18 1.18
N ILE A 155 3.28 14.48 0.96
CA ILE A 155 3.45 15.52 1.98
C ILE A 155 2.08 16.10 2.26
N MET A 156 1.66 16.09 3.53
CA MET A 156 0.40 16.67 4.00
C MET A 156 0.63 17.98 4.77
N TRP A 157 -0.39 18.80 4.85
CA TRP A 157 -0.40 20.07 5.59
C TRP A 157 -1.81 20.44 6.07
N ASP A 158 -1.88 21.40 6.98
CA ASP A 158 -3.16 22.02 7.36
C ASP A 158 -3.64 23.02 6.29
N PRO A 159 -4.75 22.76 5.60
CA PRO A 159 -5.27 23.67 4.59
C PRO A 159 -5.75 25.02 5.16
N ALA A 160 -6.04 25.10 6.45
CA ALA A 160 -6.39 26.35 7.10
C ALA A 160 -5.16 27.26 7.31
N THR A 161 -4.01 26.65 7.61
CA THR A 161 -2.73 27.36 7.77
C THR A 161 -2.13 27.73 6.41
N TYR A 162 -2.28 26.84 5.41
CA TYR A 162 -1.71 27.02 4.06
C TYR A 162 -2.80 26.97 2.97
N PRO A 163 -3.74 27.91 2.92
CA PRO A 163 -4.89 27.86 2.01
C PRO A 163 -4.51 27.95 0.52
N ASN A 164 -3.33 28.49 0.22
CA ASN A 164 -2.84 28.68 -1.14
C ASN A 164 -1.98 27.53 -1.66
N VAL A 165 -1.60 26.57 -0.81
CA VAL A 165 -0.86 25.38 -1.23
C VAL A 165 -1.85 24.38 -1.83
N LYS A 166 -1.63 23.97 -3.09
CA LYS A 166 -2.49 23.04 -3.83
C LYS A 166 -1.70 21.95 -4.53
N THR A 167 -0.45 22.23 -4.83
CA THR A 167 0.43 21.32 -5.59
C THR A 167 1.74 21.12 -4.86
N PHE A 168 2.49 20.12 -5.28
CA PHE A 168 3.83 19.89 -4.75
C PHE A 168 4.75 21.11 -4.92
N ALA A 169 4.66 21.79 -6.06
CA ALA A 169 5.43 23.00 -6.33
C ALA A 169 5.09 24.17 -5.39
N ASP A 170 3.87 24.22 -4.87
CA ASP A 170 3.46 25.26 -3.93
C ASP A 170 4.04 25.02 -2.53
N ILE A 171 4.30 23.76 -2.15
CA ILE A 171 4.94 23.41 -0.88
C ILE A 171 6.30 24.12 -0.76
N GLY A 172 7.16 23.97 -1.76
CA GLY A 172 8.49 24.61 -1.77
C GLY A 172 8.44 26.15 -1.72
N LYS A 173 7.40 26.75 -2.31
CA LYS A 173 7.21 28.22 -2.34
C LYS A 173 6.55 28.77 -1.07
N SER A 174 5.88 27.92 -0.31
CA SER A 174 5.10 28.35 0.87
C SER A 174 5.95 28.78 2.06
N GLY A 175 7.24 28.39 2.08
CA GLY A 175 8.11 28.55 3.24
C GLY A 175 7.80 27.59 4.40
N MET A 176 6.91 26.63 4.17
CA MET A 176 6.56 25.55 5.10
C MET A 176 7.79 24.72 5.45
N LEU A 177 8.00 24.41 6.74
CA LEU A 177 8.92 23.35 7.15
C LEU A 177 8.28 22.00 6.83
N VAL A 178 9.03 21.08 6.23
CA VAL A 178 8.54 19.74 5.90
C VAL A 178 9.26 18.71 6.74
N ARG A 179 8.52 17.98 7.60
CA ARG A 179 9.04 16.86 8.36
C ARG A 179 8.96 15.56 7.58
N TYR A 180 10.05 14.82 7.61
CA TYR A 180 10.17 13.57 6.85
C TYR A 180 11.12 12.59 7.55
N PHE A 181 11.14 11.32 7.11
CA PHE A 181 12.19 10.38 7.53
C PHE A 181 13.53 10.75 6.91
N SER A 182 14.56 10.85 7.73
CA SER A 182 15.89 11.27 7.30
C SER A 182 16.53 10.38 6.22
N SER A 183 16.05 9.14 6.05
CA SER A 183 16.51 8.19 5.03
C SER A 183 15.75 8.29 3.69
N ALA A 184 14.79 9.20 3.54
CA ALA A 184 13.96 9.28 2.34
C ALA A 184 14.71 9.92 1.16
N ALA A 185 15.10 9.11 0.19
CA ALA A 185 15.84 9.53 -1.00
C ALA A 185 15.15 10.62 -1.84
N TRP A 186 13.80 10.62 -1.86
CA TRP A 186 13.04 11.63 -2.56
C TRP A 186 13.25 13.04 -1.98
N MET A 187 13.49 13.18 -0.68
CA MET A 187 13.78 14.50 -0.09
C MET A 187 15.16 15.01 -0.48
N ASP A 188 16.16 14.12 -0.58
CA ASP A 188 17.48 14.48 -1.09
C ASP A 188 17.39 14.99 -2.54
N TYR A 189 16.59 14.32 -3.36
CA TYR A 189 16.32 14.77 -4.72
C TYR A 189 15.65 16.15 -4.73
N PHE A 190 14.61 16.39 -3.93
CA PHE A 190 13.90 17.67 -3.91
C PHE A 190 14.76 18.83 -3.43
N THR A 191 15.61 18.59 -2.45
CA THR A 191 16.54 19.62 -1.97
C THR A 191 17.66 19.87 -2.95
N ALA A 192 18.16 18.85 -3.63
CA ALA A 192 19.18 18.98 -4.68
C ALA A 192 18.65 19.73 -5.91
N GLN A 193 17.38 19.52 -6.28
CA GLN A 193 16.71 20.20 -7.38
C GLN A 193 16.15 21.59 -7.00
N GLY A 194 16.25 22.00 -5.72
CA GLY A 194 15.68 23.23 -5.25
C GLY A 194 14.15 23.28 -5.25
N ILE A 195 13.48 22.13 -5.32
CA ILE A 195 12.01 22.02 -5.23
C ILE A 195 11.56 22.38 -3.82
N ILE A 196 12.27 21.89 -2.80
CA ILE A 196 12.10 22.29 -1.41
C ILE A 196 13.45 22.85 -0.92
N PRO A 197 13.48 24.06 -0.35
CA PRO A 197 14.73 24.63 0.18
C PRO A 197 15.32 23.79 1.31
N LYS A 198 16.66 23.65 1.34
CA LYS A 198 17.36 22.83 2.35
C LYS A 198 17.12 23.27 3.79
N ASP A 199 16.87 24.56 4.02
CA ASP A 199 16.55 25.14 5.34
C ASP A 199 15.06 24.93 5.72
N LYS A 200 14.27 24.27 4.86
CA LYS A 200 12.84 24.00 5.05
C LYS A 200 12.55 22.51 5.17
N VAL A 201 13.53 21.68 5.50
CA VAL A 201 13.34 20.27 5.73
C VAL A 201 13.81 19.86 7.14
N ASP A 202 13.09 18.93 7.75
CA ASP A 202 13.35 18.42 9.10
C ASP A 202 13.22 16.89 9.08
N GLY A 203 14.34 16.19 9.20
CA GLY A 203 14.43 14.73 9.19
C GLY A 203 14.00 14.05 10.48
N SER A 204 13.28 14.73 11.37
CA SER A 204 12.91 14.23 12.70
C SER A 204 11.55 13.52 12.75
N TYR A 205 10.87 13.30 11.63
CA TYR A 205 9.61 12.57 11.63
C TYR A 205 9.81 11.14 12.12
N ASP A 206 9.05 10.75 13.13
CA ASP A 206 9.13 9.47 13.83
C ASP A 206 7.89 8.58 13.60
N GLY A 207 7.02 8.96 12.66
CA GLY A 207 5.77 8.25 12.37
C GLY A 207 4.61 8.60 13.30
N THR A 208 4.81 9.52 14.25
CA THR A 208 3.74 9.94 15.17
C THR A 208 3.14 11.28 14.77
N PRO A 209 1.86 11.55 15.14
CA PRO A 209 1.23 12.83 14.91
C PRO A 209 1.70 13.94 15.88
N ALA A 210 2.54 13.61 16.85
CA ALA A 210 2.82 14.47 18.01
C ALA A 210 3.31 15.87 17.62
N LEU A 211 4.31 15.96 16.74
CA LEU A 211 4.88 17.25 16.34
C LEU A 211 3.92 18.04 15.44
N PHE A 212 3.18 17.36 14.56
CA PHE A 212 2.21 18.02 13.69
C PHE A 212 1.08 18.68 14.49
N VAL A 213 0.58 17.95 15.51
CA VAL A 213 -0.46 18.44 16.42
C VAL A 213 0.07 19.58 17.31
N ALA A 214 1.25 19.39 17.90
CA ALA A 214 1.89 20.38 18.77
C ALA A 214 2.13 21.72 18.05
N ASP A 215 2.52 21.66 16.79
CA ASP A 215 2.73 22.83 15.94
C ASP A 215 1.44 23.42 15.36
N GLN A 216 0.30 22.78 15.62
CA GLN A 216 -0.99 23.18 15.08
C GLN A 216 -1.00 23.22 13.53
N GLY A 217 -0.31 22.27 12.88
CA GLY A 217 -0.21 22.18 11.42
C GLY A 217 0.61 23.29 10.75
N LYS A 218 1.53 23.94 11.50
CA LYS A 218 2.45 24.94 10.93
C LYS A 218 3.58 24.33 10.11
N ALA A 219 3.84 23.04 10.24
CA ALA A 219 4.74 22.28 9.39
C ALA A 219 3.95 21.34 8.49
N GLY A 220 4.47 21.07 7.29
CA GLY A 220 4.06 19.90 6.51
C GLY A 220 4.72 18.65 7.05
N GLN A 221 4.16 17.49 6.72
CA GLN A 221 4.65 16.22 7.20
C GLN A 221 4.50 15.15 6.13
N GLN A 222 5.48 14.26 6.06
CA GLN A 222 5.41 13.04 5.30
C GLN A 222 4.25 12.17 5.79
N GLY A 223 3.68 11.38 4.89
CA GLY A 223 2.67 10.37 5.20
C GLY A 223 2.29 9.56 3.97
N PHE A 224 1.31 8.71 4.13
CA PHE A 224 0.74 7.88 3.07
C PHE A 224 -0.72 8.26 2.82
N GLY A 225 -1.09 8.43 1.55
CA GLY A 225 -2.44 8.84 1.18
C GLY A 225 -3.52 7.81 1.51
N SER A 226 -3.15 6.57 1.75
CA SER A 226 -4.00 5.45 2.20
C SER A 226 -4.29 5.45 3.70
N ALA A 227 -3.51 6.17 4.52
CA ALA A 227 -3.57 6.11 5.97
C ALA A 227 -3.81 7.48 6.64
N GLU A 228 -2.82 8.38 6.64
CA GLU A 228 -2.84 9.60 7.44
C GLU A 228 -4.04 10.53 7.22
N PRO A 229 -4.59 10.72 6.00
CA PRO A 229 -5.75 11.59 5.86
C PRO A 229 -6.95 11.12 6.68
N TYR A 230 -7.18 9.81 6.74
CA TYR A 230 -8.23 9.23 7.57
C TYR A 230 -7.89 9.30 9.06
N ILE A 231 -6.68 8.88 9.44
CA ILE A 231 -6.20 8.83 10.82
C ILE A 231 -6.27 10.22 11.47
N TYR A 232 -5.73 11.25 10.81
CA TYR A 232 -5.70 12.60 11.34
C TYR A 232 -7.09 13.20 11.48
N GLN A 233 -7.97 12.95 10.52
CA GLN A 233 -9.33 13.47 10.58
C GLN A 233 -10.19 12.79 11.62
N ASN A 234 -10.03 11.47 11.85
CA ASN A 234 -11.02 10.66 12.57
C ASN A 234 -10.48 10.07 13.88
N GLU A 235 -9.18 9.85 14.01
CA GLU A 235 -8.60 9.13 15.15
C GLU A 235 -7.77 10.03 16.08
N ILE A 236 -7.12 11.06 15.54
CA ILE A 236 -6.30 11.98 16.34
C ILE A 236 -7.19 13.06 16.98
N LYS A 237 -7.64 12.81 18.21
CA LYS A 237 -8.60 13.65 18.93
C LYS A 237 -8.18 15.11 19.06
N ASP A 238 -6.88 15.37 19.24
CA ASP A 238 -6.32 16.71 19.42
C ASP A 238 -6.14 17.45 18.09
N TRP A 239 -6.42 16.79 16.97
CA TRP A 239 -6.44 17.38 15.64
C TRP A 239 -7.85 17.37 15.03
N ALA A 240 -8.43 16.22 14.78
CA ALA A 240 -9.80 15.92 14.34
C ALA A 240 -10.34 16.83 13.21
N LYS A 241 -9.48 17.17 12.23
CA LYS A 241 -9.84 17.95 11.04
C LYS A 241 -9.12 17.44 9.81
N PRO A 242 -9.65 17.70 8.60
CA PRO A 242 -9.01 17.28 7.36
C PRO A 242 -7.59 17.85 7.22
N VAL A 243 -6.72 17.08 6.60
CA VAL A 243 -5.45 17.54 6.04
C VAL A 243 -5.56 17.64 4.52
N ALA A 244 -4.83 18.58 3.91
CA ALA A 244 -4.58 18.58 2.48
C ALA A 244 -3.22 17.91 2.22
N TYR A 245 -3.03 17.36 1.03
CA TYR A 245 -1.78 16.70 0.67
C TYR A 245 -1.51 16.73 -0.84
N ALA A 246 -0.25 16.48 -1.20
CA ALA A 246 0.17 16.22 -2.57
C ALA A 246 1.09 15.00 -2.59
N TYR A 247 0.92 14.14 -3.57
CA TYR A 247 1.74 12.96 -3.72
C TYR A 247 3.16 13.30 -4.19
N VAL A 248 4.14 12.64 -3.63
CA VAL A 248 5.54 12.70 -4.08
C VAL A 248 5.65 12.34 -5.56
N ASN A 249 4.88 11.36 -6.00
CA ASN A 249 4.78 10.96 -7.40
C ASN A 249 4.40 12.11 -8.35
N ASP A 250 3.55 13.06 -7.92
CA ASP A 250 3.12 14.19 -8.73
C ASP A 250 4.25 15.22 -9.00
N SER A 251 5.38 15.09 -8.32
CA SER A 251 6.59 15.88 -8.57
C SER A 251 7.48 15.30 -9.68
N GLY A 252 7.17 14.11 -10.19
CA GLY A 252 7.98 13.37 -11.13
C GLY A 252 8.91 12.33 -10.48
N TRP A 253 8.90 12.18 -9.16
CA TRP A 253 9.59 11.08 -8.47
C TRP A 253 8.74 9.81 -8.52
N ASN A 254 9.01 8.98 -9.52
CA ASN A 254 8.19 7.79 -9.82
C ASN A 254 8.90 6.52 -9.35
N ASN A 255 8.94 6.29 -8.04
CA ASN A 255 9.35 5.02 -7.47
C ASN A 255 8.14 4.14 -7.16
N TYR A 256 8.36 2.83 -7.07
CA TYR A 256 7.35 1.93 -6.49
C TYR A 256 7.55 1.86 -4.97
N ALA A 257 6.47 2.06 -4.22
CA ALA A 257 6.42 1.76 -2.80
C ALA A 257 6.08 0.29 -2.60
N GLU A 258 6.57 -0.28 -1.51
CA GLU A 258 6.16 -1.58 -1.01
C GLU A 258 6.13 -2.69 -2.08
N SER A 259 7.12 -2.69 -2.98
CA SER A 259 7.30 -3.84 -3.84
C SER A 259 7.59 -5.07 -2.98
N ILE A 260 6.90 -6.17 -3.24
CA ILE A 260 7.23 -7.44 -2.61
C ILE A 260 8.56 -7.91 -3.17
N ALA A 261 9.55 -8.01 -2.30
CA ALA A 261 10.92 -8.35 -2.69
C ALA A 261 11.46 -9.52 -1.87
N THR A 262 12.46 -10.18 -2.41
CA THR A 262 13.19 -11.26 -1.78
C THR A 262 14.69 -11.16 -2.05
N LYS A 263 15.52 -11.93 -1.33
CA LYS A 263 16.95 -12.05 -1.63
C LYS A 263 17.16 -12.82 -2.96
N PRO A 264 18.18 -12.48 -3.77
CA PRO A 264 18.45 -13.17 -5.05
C PRO A 264 18.57 -14.68 -4.90
N ASP A 265 19.19 -15.16 -3.81
CA ASP A 265 19.35 -16.59 -3.54
C ASP A 265 18.01 -17.32 -3.37
N ASN A 266 17.00 -16.63 -2.83
CA ASN A 266 15.67 -17.24 -2.64
C ASN A 266 14.97 -17.45 -3.99
N VAL A 267 15.17 -16.55 -4.96
CA VAL A 267 14.66 -16.75 -6.33
C VAL A 267 15.19 -18.04 -6.94
N THR A 268 16.47 -18.35 -6.70
CA THR A 268 17.08 -19.58 -7.20
C THR A 268 16.62 -20.83 -6.44
N LYS A 269 16.43 -20.72 -5.11
CA LYS A 269 16.05 -21.85 -4.25
C LYS A 269 14.55 -22.23 -4.37
N HIS A 270 13.71 -21.28 -4.76
CA HIS A 270 12.25 -21.39 -4.78
C HIS A 270 11.68 -20.95 -6.13
N ALA A 271 12.37 -21.35 -7.23
CA ALA A 271 11.99 -20.99 -8.60
C ALA A 271 10.75 -21.72 -9.14
N ASP A 272 10.25 -22.71 -8.40
CA ASP A 272 9.10 -23.54 -8.78
C ASP A 272 7.76 -22.86 -8.31
#